data_a7312b577f14b67ac1abbe8e8a517d1b
#
_entry.id   a7312b577f14b67ac1abbe8e8a517d1b
#
_cell.length_a   1.000
_cell.length_b   1.000
_cell.length_c   1.000
_cell.angle_alpha   90.00
_cell.angle_beta   90.00
_cell.angle_gamma   90.00
#
_symmetry.space_group_name_H-M   'P 1'
#
loop_
_entity.id
_entity.type
_entity.pdbx_description
1 polymer ?
#
loop_
_entity_poly.entity_id
_entity_poly.type
_entity_poly.pdbx_seq_one_letter_code
_entity_poly.pdbx_strand_id
1 'polypeptide(L)'
;MNTKTPFIDQPLNSLFFWERRPKGEIGIEVEIEGGPWPDHQATNWIPHVDNSLRNGGIEYVIRQPVLRERVGAALEVLNKHLADSDQVFSYRTSVHVHVNVQDLTLRQWVNYIALFCIFEELLVNVVGPERAGNKFCLRFKDADASMRLLRQGIIDETLPHLLNGDLKYASCNLRATASHGTLEFRAMRGNLEVPFIKAWVETLLALKDAAKEAKDPSVFVQEMSFLGPMEFARKYLPANMIADGVLAQEDILSNSMYEGARLVQDVAYCIDWGNPPPVVIPNEVENPAPDWERVFHDLAGRDLRGIEE
;
A
#
# COMPACT_ATOMS: atom_id res chain seq x y z
N MET A 1 9.84 1.44 40.42
CA MET A 1 8.70 2.10 39.75
C MET A 1 8.46 1.29 38.48
N ASN A 2 7.31 0.61 38.36
CA ASN A 2 6.93 -0.03 37.09
C ASN A 2 6.48 1.08 36.14
N THR A 3 7.38 1.53 35.28
CA THR A 3 7.00 2.44 34.19
C THR A 3 6.17 1.66 33.20
N LYS A 4 4.87 1.97 33.09
CA LYS A 4 3.98 1.38 32.06
C LYS A 4 4.58 1.66 30.68
N THR A 5 4.67 0.63 29.83
CA THR A 5 5.11 0.79 28.43
C THR A 5 4.21 1.84 27.74
N PRO A 6 4.79 2.86 27.08
CA PRO A 6 4.01 3.84 26.31
C PRO A 6 3.08 3.15 25.33
N PHE A 7 1.91 3.74 25.05
CA PHE A 7 0.92 3.16 24.14
C PHE A 7 1.52 2.81 22.76
N ILE A 8 2.31 3.73 22.22
CA ILE A 8 2.94 3.56 20.92
C ILE A 8 3.97 2.40 20.84
N ASP A 9 4.52 2.00 21.97
CA ASP A 9 5.50 0.91 22.06
C ASP A 9 4.86 -0.43 22.44
N GLN A 10 3.53 -0.45 22.60
CA GLN A 10 2.83 -1.69 22.88
C GLN A 10 2.86 -2.63 21.67
N PRO A 11 3.06 -3.94 21.87
CA PRO A 11 2.92 -4.92 20.82
C PRO A 11 1.48 -4.93 20.26
N LEU A 12 1.31 -5.00 18.95
CA LEU A 12 -0.02 -5.06 18.33
C LEU A 12 -0.88 -6.20 18.87
N ASN A 13 -0.27 -7.31 19.24
CA ASN A 13 -0.98 -8.46 19.83
C ASN A 13 -1.54 -8.21 21.25
N SER A 14 -1.19 -7.10 21.89
CA SER A 14 -1.81 -6.63 23.12
C SER A 14 -2.95 -5.63 22.87
N LEU A 15 -3.01 -5.04 21.68
CA LEU A 15 -4.01 -4.06 21.27
C LEU A 15 -5.17 -4.68 20.48
N PHE A 16 -4.88 -5.79 19.79
CA PHE A 16 -5.84 -6.55 18.99
C PHE A 16 -5.92 -7.99 19.45
N PHE A 17 -7.13 -8.54 19.43
CA PHE A 17 -7.35 -9.96 19.68
C PHE A 17 -7.51 -10.68 18.35
N TRP A 18 -6.58 -11.60 18.02
CA TRP A 18 -6.67 -12.47 16.85
C TRP A 18 -6.82 -13.93 17.31
N GLU A 19 -7.85 -14.59 16.81
CA GLU A 19 -8.08 -16.01 17.09
C GLU A 19 -6.97 -16.92 16.51
N ARG A 20 -6.36 -16.48 15.41
CA ARG A 20 -5.31 -17.21 14.71
C ARG A 20 -4.01 -16.43 14.71
N ARG A 21 -2.93 -17.13 15.00
CA ARG A 21 -1.56 -16.63 14.89
C ARG A 21 -0.81 -17.50 13.88
N PRO A 22 -0.98 -17.24 12.56
CA PRO A 22 -0.31 -18.03 11.53
C PRO A 22 1.20 -17.87 11.64
N LYS A 23 1.94 -18.93 11.35
CA LYS A 23 3.40 -18.88 11.32
C LYS A 23 3.94 -18.24 10.04
N GLY A 24 3.10 -18.13 8.99
CA GLY A 24 3.48 -17.52 7.71
C GLY A 24 3.48 -16.01 7.77
N GLU A 25 4.28 -15.42 6.90
CA GLU A 25 4.45 -13.98 6.78
C GLU A 25 3.49 -13.37 5.77
N ILE A 26 3.09 -14.14 4.73
CA ILE A 26 2.43 -13.67 3.52
C ILE A 26 1.14 -14.45 3.25
N GLY A 27 0.03 -13.73 3.15
CA GLY A 27 -1.20 -14.16 2.51
C GLY A 27 -1.29 -13.56 1.10
N ILE A 28 -1.90 -14.28 0.16
CA ILE A 28 -2.09 -13.81 -1.22
C ILE A 28 -3.52 -14.13 -1.64
N GLU A 29 -4.14 -13.16 -2.30
CA GLU A 29 -5.41 -13.28 -3.01
C GLU A 29 -5.17 -12.92 -4.46
N VAL A 30 -5.69 -13.70 -5.40
CA VAL A 30 -5.55 -13.48 -6.84
C VAL A 30 -6.92 -13.44 -7.47
N GLU A 31 -7.31 -12.29 -7.99
CA GLU A 31 -8.57 -12.07 -8.68
C GLU A 31 -8.41 -12.32 -10.17
N ILE A 32 -9.26 -13.14 -10.75
CA ILE A 32 -9.21 -13.56 -12.15
C ILE A 32 -10.62 -13.56 -12.75
N GLU A 33 -10.78 -13.02 -13.96
CA GLU A 33 -11.99 -13.12 -14.78
C GLU A 33 -11.81 -14.19 -15.88
N GLY A 34 -12.90 -14.62 -16.54
CA GLY A 34 -12.88 -15.62 -17.61
C GLY A 34 -13.46 -16.96 -17.17
N GLY A 35 -12.79 -18.03 -17.41
CA GLY A 35 -13.22 -19.41 -17.14
C GLY A 35 -13.10 -20.28 -18.39
N PRO A 36 -13.58 -21.52 -18.37
CA PRO A 36 -14.17 -22.21 -17.23
C PRO A 36 -13.14 -22.50 -16.12
N TRP A 37 -13.62 -22.57 -14.88
CA TRP A 37 -12.78 -22.84 -13.73
C TRP A 37 -12.70 -24.37 -13.47
N PRO A 38 -11.56 -24.87 -12.96
CA PRO A 38 -11.43 -26.27 -12.60
C PRO A 38 -12.44 -26.70 -11.51
N ASP A 39 -13.08 -27.85 -11.71
CA ASP A 39 -14.07 -28.41 -10.76
C ASP A 39 -13.46 -28.85 -9.42
N HIS A 40 -12.14 -29.02 -9.35
CA HIS A 40 -11.43 -29.46 -8.15
C HIS A 40 -10.68 -28.30 -7.50
N GLN A 41 -10.50 -28.36 -6.20
CA GLN A 41 -9.75 -27.35 -5.46
C GLN A 41 -8.25 -27.48 -5.70
N ALA A 42 -7.56 -26.36 -5.91
CA ALA A 42 -6.11 -26.31 -5.88
C ALA A 42 -5.58 -26.60 -4.48
N THR A 43 -4.48 -27.31 -4.40
CA THR A 43 -3.79 -27.51 -3.12
C THR A 43 -3.37 -26.14 -2.57
N ASN A 44 -3.76 -25.85 -1.34
CA ASN A 44 -3.47 -24.60 -0.63
C ASN A 44 -4.19 -23.33 -1.12
N TRP A 45 -5.08 -23.42 -2.11
CA TRP A 45 -5.86 -22.28 -2.58
C TRP A 45 -7.36 -22.56 -2.43
N ILE A 46 -8.12 -21.53 -2.07
CA ILE A 46 -9.57 -21.59 -1.92
C ILE A 46 -10.18 -20.61 -2.90
N PRO A 47 -11.02 -21.08 -3.84
CA PRO A 47 -11.76 -20.17 -4.71
C PRO A 47 -12.93 -19.55 -3.95
N HIS A 48 -13.11 -18.26 -4.12
CA HIS A 48 -14.24 -17.48 -3.64
C HIS A 48 -14.92 -16.75 -4.80
N VAL A 49 -16.24 -16.70 -4.77
CA VAL A 49 -16.98 -15.84 -5.71
C VAL A 49 -16.86 -14.39 -5.26
N ASP A 50 -16.32 -13.54 -6.12
CA ASP A 50 -16.28 -12.10 -5.89
C ASP A 50 -17.21 -11.39 -6.88
N ASN A 51 -18.29 -10.77 -6.37
CA ASN A 51 -19.27 -10.05 -7.16
C ASN A 51 -18.74 -8.72 -7.76
N SER A 52 -17.55 -8.29 -7.43
CA SER A 52 -16.89 -7.16 -8.06
C SER A 52 -16.34 -7.50 -9.44
N LEU A 53 -16.04 -8.78 -9.68
CA LEU A 53 -15.51 -9.32 -10.92
C LEU A 53 -16.61 -9.59 -11.95
N ARG A 54 -16.24 -9.65 -13.22
CA ARG A 54 -17.14 -9.92 -14.36
C ARG A 54 -17.03 -11.37 -14.82
N ASN A 55 -18.02 -11.78 -15.63
CA ASN A 55 -17.99 -13.07 -16.35
C ASN A 55 -17.71 -14.29 -15.46
N GLY A 56 -18.28 -14.30 -14.24
CA GLY A 56 -18.06 -15.41 -13.31
C GLY A 56 -16.63 -15.46 -12.74
N GLY A 57 -15.98 -14.31 -12.62
CA GLY A 57 -14.63 -14.22 -12.06
C GLY A 57 -14.55 -14.79 -10.64
N ILE A 58 -13.37 -15.22 -10.28
CA ILE A 58 -13.05 -15.89 -9.01
C ILE A 58 -11.85 -15.22 -8.38
N GLU A 59 -11.89 -15.10 -7.05
CA GLU A 59 -10.78 -14.78 -6.20
C GLU A 59 -10.20 -16.07 -5.61
N TYR A 60 -8.93 -16.33 -5.87
CA TYR A 60 -8.19 -17.44 -5.26
C TYR A 60 -7.41 -16.94 -4.05
N VAL A 61 -7.82 -17.38 -2.86
CA VAL A 61 -7.19 -17.01 -1.59
C VAL A 61 -6.29 -18.13 -1.10
N ILE A 62 -5.05 -17.83 -0.74
CA ILE A 62 -4.16 -18.84 -0.14
C ILE A 62 -4.69 -19.27 1.23
N ARG A 63 -4.88 -20.58 1.43
CA ARG A 63 -5.54 -21.16 2.62
C ARG A 63 -4.81 -20.83 3.93
N GLN A 64 -3.49 -20.81 3.89
CA GLN A 64 -2.63 -20.52 5.02
C GLN A 64 -1.54 -19.55 4.56
N PRO A 65 -1.23 -18.50 5.32
CA PRO A 65 -0.08 -17.66 5.05
C PRO A 65 1.19 -18.50 4.92
N VAL A 66 2.04 -18.13 3.99
CA VAL A 66 3.31 -18.81 3.69
C VAL A 66 4.50 -17.99 4.14
N LEU A 67 5.64 -18.65 4.32
CA LEU A 67 6.90 -17.98 4.52
C LEU A 67 7.39 -17.38 3.18
N ARG A 68 8.20 -16.33 3.26
CA ARG A 68 8.79 -15.60 2.12
C ARG A 68 9.32 -16.53 1.02
N GLU A 69 10.11 -17.52 1.39
CA GLU A 69 10.73 -18.45 0.45
C GLU A 69 9.75 -19.44 -0.23
N ARG A 70 8.53 -19.55 0.29
CA ARG A 70 7.49 -20.44 -0.24
C ARG A 70 6.52 -19.77 -1.22
N VAL A 71 6.57 -18.45 -1.33
CA VAL A 71 5.66 -17.68 -2.19
C VAL A 71 5.68 -18.17 -3.64
N GLY A 72 6.87 -18.35 -4.22
CA GLY A 72 7.00 -18.82 -5.60
C GLY A 72 6.35 -20.18 -5.81
N ALA A 73 6.67 -21.15 -4.95
CA ALA A 73 6.09 -22.50 -5.04
C ALA A 73 4.55 -22.49 -4.89
N ALA A 74 4.01 -21.62 -4.02
CA ALA A 74 2.57 -21.48 -3.86
C ALA A 74 1.89 -20.96 -5.14
N LEU A 75 2.48 -19.93 -5.77
CA LEU A 75 1.99 -19.36 -7.04
C LEU A 75 2.09 -20.35 -8.21
N GLU A 76 3.17 -21.13 -8.29
CA GLU A 76 3.32 -22.18 -9.30
C GLU A 76 2.23 -23.25 -9.20
N VAL A 77 1.80 -23.60 -7.97
CA VAL A 77 0.66 -24.50 -7.75
C VAL A 77 -0.63 -23.90 -8.34
N LEU A 78 -0.88 -22.60 -8.12
CA LEU A 78 -2.05 -21.93 -8.69
C LEU A 78 -1.97 -21.88 -10.23
N ASN A 79 -0.81 -21.49 -10.79
CA ASN A 79 -0.60 -21.46 -12.23
C ASN A 79 -0.86 -22.82 -12.89
N LYS A 80 -0.36 -23.89 -12.28
CA LYS A 80 -0.61 -25.25 -12.77
C LYS A 80 -2.08 -25.63 -12.68
N HIS A 81 -2.77 -25.23 -11.62
CA HIS A 81 -4.19 -25.47 -11.43
C HIS A 81 -5.04 -24.79 -12.50
N LEU A 82 -4.63 -23.60 -12.94
CA LEU A 82 -5.35 -22.77 -13.90
C LEU A 82 -4.86 -22.93 -15.35
N ALA A 83 -3.95 -23.88 -15.62
CA ALA A 83 -3.28 -23.98 -16.93
C ALA A 83 -4.26 -24.15 -18.12
N ASP A 84 -5.40 -24.80 -17.90
CA ASP A 84 -6.42 -25.07 -18.91
C ASP A 84 -7.61 -24.08 -18.88
N SER A 85 -7.51 -23.01 -18.08
CA SER A 85 -8.54 -21.98 -17.94
C SER A 85 -8.21 -20.76 -18.80
N ASP A 86 -9.23 -20.15 -19.41
CA ASP A 86 -9.09 -18.86 -20.10
C ASP A 86 -9.06 -17.74 -19.05
N GLN A 87 -7.86 -17.30 -18.71
CA GLN A 87 -7.61 -16.29 -17.68
C GLN A 87 -7.65 -14.89 -18.30
N VAL A 88 -8.48 -14.03 -17.77
CA VAL A 88 -8.60 -12.64 -18.20
C VAL A 88 -8.26 -11.71 -17.03
N PHE A 89 -7.32 -10.82 -17.24
CA PHE A 89 -6.98 -9.76 -16.30
C PHE A 89 -7.51 -8.42 -16.81
N SER A 90 -8.31 -7.76 -16.01
CA SER A 90 -8.92 -6.47 -16.32
C SER A 90 -8.52 -5.43 -15.27
N TYR A 91 -8.96 -4.19 -15.46
CA TYR A 91 -8.78 -3.15 -14.44
C TYR A 91 -9.50 -3.46 -13.10
N ARG A 92 -10.37 -4.49 -13.08
CA ARG A 92 -11.06 -4.95 -11.87
C ARG A 92 -10.28 -5.99 -11.10
N THR A 93 -9.47 -6.78 -11.80
CA THR A 93 -8.68 -7.85 -11.20
C THR A 93 -7.42 -7.29 -10.55
N SER A 94 -7.03 -7.89 -9.46
CA SER A 94 -5.84 -7.52 -8.68
C SER A 94 -5.18 -8.72 -8.03
N VAL A 95 -3.96 -8.51 -7.56
CA VAL A 95 -3.32 -9.37 -6.60
C VAL A 95 -3.23 -8.61 -5.28
N HIS A 96 -3.89 -9.12 -4.24
CA HIS A 96 -3.77 -8.57 -2.90
C HIS A 96 -2.70 -9.35 -2.13
N VAL A 97 -1.85 -8.61 -1.44
CA VAL A 97 -0.82 -9.20 -0.59
C VAL A 97 -1.06 -8.78 0.85
N HIS A 98 -1.28 -9.76 1.71
CA HIS A 98 -1.39 -9.59 3.15
C HIS A 98 -0.04 -9.83 3.80
N VAL A 99 0.54 -8.82 4.40
CA VAL A 99 1.78 -8.95 5.19
C VAL A 99 1.41 -9.04 6.66
N ASN A 100 1.82 -10.15 7.31
CA ASN A 100 1.60 -10.35 8.75
C ASN A 100 2.31 -9.25 9.56
N VAL A 101 1.57 -8.59 10.44
CA VAL A 101 2.09 -7.51 11.32
C VAL A 101 1.93 -7.82 12.81
N GLN A 102 1.55 -9.05 13.15
CA GLN A 102 1.27 -9.45 14.54
C GLN A 102 2.53 -9.45 15.44
N ASP A 103 3.71 -9.45 14.83
CA ASP A 103 5.01 -9.37 15.48
C ASP A 103 5.51 -7.94 15.72
N LEU A 104 4.77 -6.93 15.24
CA LEU A 104 5.16 -5.52 15.35
C LEU A 104 4.62 -4.87 16.63
N THR A 105 5.31 -3.82 17.08
CA THR A 105 4.74 -2.81 17.97
C THR A 105 3.88 -1.84 17.17
N LEU A 106 3.03 -1.05 17.87
CA LEU A 106 2.25 0.00 17.21
C LEU A 106 3.15 0.99 16.47
N ARG A 107 4.29 1.39 17.07
CA ARG A 107 5.31 2.25 16.43
C ARG A 107 5.80 1.67 15.11
N GLN A 108 6.21 0.42 15.12
CA GLN A 108 6.71 -0.26 13.92
C GLN A 108 5.64 -0.40 12.83
N TRP A 109 4.39 -0.63 13.22
CA TRP A 109 3.25 -0.65 12.30
C TRP A 109 2.99 0.72 11.68
N VAL A 110 3.05 1.80 12.46
CA VAL A 110 2.94 3.17 11.95
C VAL A 110 4.11 3.52 11.03
N ASN A 111 5.34 3.14 11.39
CA ASN A 111 6.51 3.29 10.55
C ASN A 111 6.32 2.62 9.18
N TYR A 112 5.75 1.40 9.17
CA TYR A 112 5.50 0.65 7.94
C TYR A 112 4.50 1.37 7.03
N ILE A 113 3.39 1.84 7.60
CA ILE A 113 2.38 2.61 6.86
C ILE A 113 3.00 3.91 6.30
N ALA A 114 3.73 4.65 7.12
CA ALA A 114 4.37 5.90 6.72
C ALA A 114 5.36 5.68 5.57
N LEU A 115 6.22 4.68 5.68
CA LEU A 115 7.19 4.36 4.63
C LEU A 115 6.50 3.93 3.32
N PHE A 116 5.45 3.10 3.41
CA PHE A 116 4.64 2.75 2.25
C PHE A 116 4.00 3.99 1.61
N CYS A 117 3.42 4.91 2.39
CA CYS A 117 2.79 6.12 1.88
C CYS A 117 3.77 7.02 1.12
N ILE A 118 5.03 7.10 1.58
CA ILE A 118 6.06 7.88 0.85
C ILE A 118 6.30 7.28 -0.54
N PHE A 119 6.26 5.95 -0.67
CA PHE A 119 6.50 5.24 -1.92
C PHE A 119 5.23 4.93 -2.72
N GLU A 120 4.05 5.21 -2.21
CA GLU A 120 2.79 4.70 -2.75
C GLU A 120 2.64 4.93 -4.25
N GLU A 121 2.81 6.17 -4.72
CA GLU A 121 2.63 6.49 -6.14
C GLU A 121 3.69 5.81 -7.01
N LEU A 122 4.93 5.76 -6.56
CA LEU A 122 6.00 5.03 -7.23
C LEU A 122 5.64 3.56 -7.36
N LEU A 123 5.28 2.93 -6.26
CA LEU A 123 4.98 1.50 -6.21
C LEU A 123 3.77 1.14 -7.07
N VAL A 124 2.71 1.95 -7.04
CA VAL A 124 1.54 1.70 -7.89
C VAL A 124 1.88 1.84 -9.37
N ASN A 125 2.68 2.83 -9.75
CA ASN A 125 3.12 2.98 -11.13
C ASN A 125 3.95 1.79 -11.63
N VAL A 126 4.67 1.11 -10.73
CA VAL A 126 5.44 -0.10 -11.05
C VAL A 126 4.54 -1.34 -11.17
N VAL A 127 3.67 -1.56 -10.17
CA VAL A 127 2.97 -2.86 -10.06
C VAL A 127 1.56 -2.85 -10.66
N GLY A 128 1.00 -1.68 -10.93
CA GLY A 128 -0.37 -1.56 -11.44
C GLY A 128 -0.72 -0.15 -11.89
N PRO A 129 -0.07 0.40 -12.94
CA PRO A 129 -0.39 1.75 -13.44
C PRO A 129 -1.88 1.88 -13.83
N GLU A 130 -2.51 0.83 -14.30
CA GLU A 130 -3.94 0.75 -14.58
C GLU A 130 -4.83 0.79 -13.34
N ARG A 131 -4.22 0.66 -12.14
CA ARG A 131 -4.90 0.83 -10.85
C ARG A 131 -4.98 2.30 -10.43
N ALA A 132 -4.33 3.21 -11.13
CA ALA A 132 -4.43 4.63 -10.88
C ALA A 132 -5.87 5.12 -11.14
N GLY A 133 -6.45 5.85 -10.17
CA GLY A 133 -7.85 6.29 -10.24
C GLY A 133 -8.90 5.18 -10.04
N ASN A 134 -8.48 3.96 -9.70
CA ASN A 134 -9.39 2.86 -9.46
C ASN A 134 -10.02 2.96 -8.06
N LYS A 135 -11.36 2.91 -8.01
CA LYS A 135 -12.12 2.98 -6.75
C LYS A 135 -11.87 1.81 -5.79
N PHE A 136 -11.28 0.72 -6.25
CA PHE A 136 -10.90 -0.44 -5.44
C PHE A 136 -9.44 -0.39 -4.97
N CYS A 137 -8.74 0.72 -5.30
CA CYS A 137 -7.35 0.95 -4.90
C CYS A 137 -7.12 2.46 -4.72
N LEU A 138 -7.79 3.05 -3.73
CA LEU A 138 -7.68 4.47 -3.42
C LEU A 138 -6.30 4.77 -2.83
N ARG A 139 -5.70 5.86 -3.28
CA ARG A 139 -4.47 6.37 -2.69
C ARG A 139 -4.73 6.93 -1.31
N PHE A 140 -3.72 6.93 -0.44
CA PHE A 140 -3.83 7.60 0.85
C PHE A 140 -4.17 9.08 0.75
N LYS A 141 -3.69 9.77 -0.28
CA LYS A 141 -4.07 11.17 -0.56
C LYS A 141 -5.56 11.34 -0.86
N ASP A 142 -6.19 10.35 -1.49
CA ASP A 142 -7.62 10.32 -1.79
C ASP A 142 -8.44 9.83 -0.58
N ALA A 143 -7.77 9.17 0.35
CA ALA A 143 -8.31 8.72 1.63
C ALA A 143 -7.79 9.59 2.78
N ASP A 144 -7.81 10.90 2.61
CA ASP A 144 -7.28 11.96 3.50
C ASP A 144 -7.58 11.73 4.99
N ALA A 145 -8.73 11.15 5.31
CA ALA A 145 -9.07 10.80 6.68
C ALA A 145 -8.10 9.79 7.32
N SER A 146 -7.42 8.93 6.55
CA SER A 146 -6.64 7.81 7.07
C SER A 146 -5.47 8.26 7.94
N MET A 147 -4.65 9.19 7.44
CA MET A 147 -3.48 9.69 8.18
C MET A 147 -3.89 10.55 9.37
N ARG A 148 -4.94 11.36 9.22
CA ARG A 148 -5.50 12.15 10.32
C ARG A 148 -6.07 11.26 11.43
N LEU A 149 -6.81 10.21 11.07
CA LEU A 149 -7.34 9.25 12.04
C LEU A 149 -6.22 8.45 12.71
N LEU A 150 -5.17 8.08 11.96
CA LEU A 150 -3.99 7.42 12.50
C LEU A 150 -3.30 8.29 13.55
N ARG A 151 -3.02 9.56 13.22
CA ARG A 151 -2.47 10.53 14.17
C ARG A 151 -3.35 10.70 15.40
N GLN A 152 -4.66 10.89 15.20
CA GLN A 152 -5.60 11.07 16.31
C GLN A 152 -5.65 9.83 17.20
N GLY A 153 -5.66 8.63 16.60
CA GLY A 153 -5.66 7.37 17.35
C GLY A 153 -4.41 7.19 18.22
N ILE A 154 -3.25 7.68 17.76
CA ILE A 154 -2.01 7.69 18.55
C ILE A 154 -2.12 8.67 19.72
N ILE A 155 -2.62 9.88 19.48
CA ILE A 155 -2.76 10.94 20.51
C ILE A 155 -3.76 10.52 21.58
N ASP A 156 -4.90 9.96 21.18
CA ASP A 156 -5.99 9.57 22.09
C ASP A 156 -5.77 8.17 22.71
N GLU A 157 -4.67 7.52 22.40
CA GLU A 157 -4.35 6.14 22.79
C GLU A 157 -5.50 5.16 22.47
N THR A 158 -6.15 5.32 21.28
CA THR A 158 -7.28 4.49 20.85
C THR A 158 -7.24 4.21 19.34
N LEU A 159 -7.37 2.95 18.96
CA LEU A 159 -7.32 2.53 17.55
C LEU A 159 -8.68 2.19 16.90
N PRO A 160 -9.82 2.02 17.62
CA PRO A 160 -11.05 1.50 17.04
C PRO A 160 -11.57 2.30 15.84
N HIS A 161 -11.36 3.61 15.81
CA HIS A 161 -11.82 4.48 14.72
C HIS A 161 -11.06 4.28 13.41
N LEU A 162 -9.80 3.86 13.49
CA LEU A 162 -8.96 3.57 12.31
C LEU A 162 -9.46 2.37 11.51
N LEU A 163 -10.21 1.48 12.19
CA LEU A 163 -10.48 0.15 11.67
C LEU A 163 -11.93 -0.01 11.22
N ASN A 164 -12.79 0.98 11.46
CA ASN A 164 -14.22 0.93 11.19
C ASN A 164 -14.69 1.69 9.93
N GLY A 165 -13.79 2.33 9.19
CA GLY A 165 -14.16 3.16 8.02
C GLY A 165 -14.23 2.41 6.70
N ASP A 166 -14.57 3.14 5.64
CA ASP A 166 -14.59 2.66 4.23
C ASP A 166 -13.17 2.47 3.65
N LEU A 167 -12.15 2.47 4.51
CA LEU A 167 -10.73 2.35 4.15
C LEU A 167 -10.33 0.98 3.58
N LYS A 168 -11.27 0.02 3.52
CA LYS A 168 -11.02 -1.30 2.91
C LYS A 168 -10.59 -1.22 1.44
N TYR A 169 -10.88 -0.11 0.77
CA TYR A 169 -10.52 0.12 -0.63
C TYR A 169 -9.22 0.91 -0.80
N ALA A 170 -8.56 1.28 0.29
CA ALA A 170 -7.25 1.92 0.20
C ALA A 170 -6.20 0.96 -0.39
N SER A 171 -5.21 1.51 -1.09
CA SER A 171 -4.07 0.75 -1.64
C SER A 171 -3.34 -0.05 -0.57
N CYS A 172 -3.32 0.46 0.67
CA CYS A 172 -2.96 -0.26 1.89
C CYS A 172 -4.16 -0.24 2.84
N ASN A 173 -4.85 -1.37 2.95
CA ASN A 173 -6.02 -1.53 3.80
C ASN A 173 -5.62 -1.79 5.25
N LEU A 174 -5.79 -0.77 6.11
CA LEU A 174 -5.45 -0.86 7.53
C LEU A 174 -6.43 -1.73 8.33
N ARG A 175 -7.69 -1.90 7.85
CA ARG A 175 -8.70 -2.73 8.54
C ARG A 175 -8.30 -4.18 8.66
N ALA A 176 -7.50 -4.69 7.71
CA ALA A 176 -6.98 -6.04 7.75
C ALA A 176 -6.14 -6.31 9.01
N THR A 177 -5.60 -5.24 9.64
CA THR A 177 -4.90 -5.37 10.93
C THR A 177 -5.82 -5.88 12.03
N ALA A 178 -7.04 -5.34 12.15
CA ALA A 178 -7.97 -5.77 13.20
C ALA A 178 -8.54 -7.17 12.93
N SER A 179 -8.88 -7.47 11.67
CA SER A 179 -9.55 -8.73 11.31
C SER A 179 -8.59 -9.90 11.16
N HIS A 180 -7.39 -9.67 10.64
CA HIS A 180 -6.46 -10.73 10.24
C HIS A 180 -5.05 -10.59 10.84
N GLY A 181 -4.73 -9.45 11.46
CA GLY A 181 -3.39 -9.15 11.94
C GLY A 181 -2.39 -8.91 10.78
N THR A 182 -2.88 -8.36 9.67
CA THR A 182 -2.09 -8.08 8.48
C THR A 182 -2.30 -6.64 7.99
N LEU A 183 -1.34 -6.09 7.26
CA LEU A 183 -1.61 -5.02 6.30
C LEU A 183 -1.88 -5.67 4.94
N GLU A 184 -2.95 -5.26 4.29
CA GLU A 184 -3.33 -5.73 2.95
C GLU A 184 -2.97 -4.68 1.91
N PHE A 185 -2.14 -5.06 0.95
CA PHE A 185 -1.68 -4.20 -0.15
C PHE A 185 -2.41 -4.58 -1.44
N ARG A 186 -3.19 -3.64 -1.98
CA ARG A 186 -4.13 -3.82 -3.09
C ARG A 186 -3.67 -3.16 -4.39
N ALA A 187 -2.44 -2.65 -4.41
CA ALA A 187 -1.92 -1.84 -5.51
C ALA A 187 -1.62 -2.65 -6.79
N MET A 188 -1.31 -3.94 -6.66
CA MET A 188 -0.85 -4.76 -7.76
C MET A 188 -2.00 -5.10 -8.72
N ARG A 189 -1.74 -4.95 -10.03
CA ARG A 189 -2.66 -5.42 -11.09
C ARG A 189 -2.84 -6.94 -11.03
N GLY A 190 -3.98 -7.41 -11.56
CA GLY A 190 -4.20 -8.85 -11.75
C GLY A 190 -3.16 -9.44 -12.71
N ASN A 191 -2.50 -10.50 -12.28
CA ASN A 191 -1.58 -11.30 -13.08
C ASN A 191 -1.23 -12.60 -12.34
N LEU A 192 -0.54 -13.51 -13.02
CA LEU A 192 0.00 -14.76 -12.47
C LEU A 192 1.51 -14.92 -12.72
N GLU A 193 2.20 -13.84 -13.05
CA GLU A 193 3.63 -13.85 -13.27
C GLU A 193 4.39 -14.02 -11.95
N VAL A 194 4.83 -15.24 -11.67
CA VAL A 194 5.48 -15.59 -10.41
C VAL A 194 6.66 -14.68 -10.06
N PRO A 195 7.60 -14.37 -10.98
CA PRO A 195 8.70 -13.47 -10.64
C PRO A 195 8.24 -12.07 -10.25
N PHE A 196 7.20 -11.54 -10.90
CA PHE A 196 6.68 -10.21 -10.65
C PHE A 196 5.96 -10.12 -9.29
N ILE A 197 5.09 -11.10 -8.99
CA ILE A 197 4.43 -11.17 -7.68
C ILE A 197 5.45 -11.36 -6.56
N LYS A 198 6.48 -12.20 -6.75
CA LYS A 198 7.57 -12.35 -5.79
C LYS A 198 8.31 -11.03 -5.54
N ALA A 199 8.66 -10.29 -6.60
CA ALA A 199 9.33 -9.01 -6.46
C ALA A 199 8.49 -8.02 -5.66
N TRP A 200 7.18 -8.01 -5.86
CA TRP A 200 6.25 -7.21 -5.07
C TRP A 200 6.25 -7.61 -3.58
N VAL A 201 6.11 -8.91 -3.30
CA VAL A 201 6.17 -9.44 -1.93
C VAL A 201 7.48 -9.07 -1.24
N GLU A 202 8.62 -9.24 -1.92
CA GLU A 202 9.94 -8.87 -1.38
C GLU A 202 10.04 -7.37 -1.09
N THR A 203 9.44 -6.54 -1.93
CA THR A 203 9.38 -5.09 -1.71
C THR A 203 8.61 -4.77 -0.42
N LEU A 204 7.42 -5.33 -0.26
CA LEU A 204 6.61 -5.11 0.94
C LEU A 204 7.32 -5.59 2.20
N LEU A 205 8.00 -6.73 2.14
CA LEU A 205 8.78 -7.24 3.28
C LEU A 205 10.01 -6.39 3.58
N ALA A 206 10.69 -5.86 2.56
CA ALA A 206 11.81 -4.93 2.77
C ALA A 206 11.36 -3.65 3.48
N LEU A 207 10.20 -3.10 3.10
CA LEU A 207 9.62 -1.95 3.79
C LEU A 207 9.24 -2.28 5.25
N LYS A 208 8.69 -3.49 5.51
CA LYS A 208 8.41 -3.97 6.86
C LYS A 208 9.69 -4.07 7.70
N ASP A 209 10.74 -4.67 7.13
CA ASP A 209 12.02 -4.84 7.82
C ASP A 209 12.64 -3.47 8.17
N ALA A 210 12.63 -2.52 7.23
CA ALA A 210 13.08 -1.16 7.46
C ALA A 210 12.26 -0.43 8.54
N ALA A 211 10.95 -0.64 8.55
CA ALA A 211 10.04 -0.06 9.54
C ALA A 211 10.30 -0.57 10.96
N LYS A 212 10.77 -1.81 11.11
CA LYS A 212 11.15 -2.39 12.41
C LYS A 212 12.36 -1.71 13.02
N GLU A 213 13.31 -1.28 12.19
CA GLU A 213 14.58 -0.67 12.61
C GLU A 213 14.45 0.83 12.87
N ALA A 214 13.46 1.50 12.28
CA ALA A 214 13.30 2.93 12.42
C ALA A 214 12.78 3.32 13.81
N LYS A 215 13.39 4.37 14.38
CA LYS A 215 13.00 4.92 15.68
C LYS A 215 11.55 5.41 15.69
N ASP A 216 11.16 6.14 14.66
CA ASP A 216 9.83 6.68 14.44
C ASP A 216 9.69 7.13 12.96
N PRO A 217 8.48 7.50 12.49
CA PRO A 217 8.28 7.87 11.08
C PRO A 217 9.04 9.12 10.64
N SER A 218 9.47 9.99 11.56
CA SER A 218 10.20 11.22 11.20
C SER A 218 11.56 10.92 10.57
N VAL A 219 12.15 9.78 10.91
CA VAL A 219 13.41 9.31 10.30
C VAL A 219 13.29 9.24 8.78
N PHE A 220 12.19 8.70 8.26
CA PHE A 220 12.00 8.57 6.82
C PHE A 220 11.85 9.92 6.12
N VAL A 221 11.10 10.85 6.73
CA VAL A 221 10.92 12.21 6.18
C VAL A 221 12.24 12.98 6.18
N GLN A 222 13.02 12.88 7.26
CA GLN A 222 14.33 13.52 7.37
C GLN A 222 15.33 12.93 6.39
N GLU A 223 15.42 11.61 6.31
CA GLU A 223 16.32 10.93 5.38
C GLU A 223 15.99 11.24 3.92
N MET A 224 14.71 11.24 3.54
CA MET A 224 14.31 11.60 2.19
C MET A 224 14.69 13.04 1.85
N SER A 225 14.54 13.96 2.80
CA SER A 225 14.96 15.37 2.62
C SER A 225 16.48 15.50 2.50
N PHE A 226 17.25 14.64 3.19
CA PHE A 226 18.71 14.68 3.17
C PHE A 226 19.31 13.98 1.95
N LEU A 227 18.80 12.79 1.61
CA LEU A 227 19.31 11.95 0.53
C LEU A 227 18.75 12.37 -0.85
N GLY A 228 17.58 12.99 -0.84
CA GLY A 228 16.75 13.14 -2.03
C GLY A 228 15.96 11.88 -2.38
N PRO A 229 14.86 12.00 -3.15
CA PRO A 229 13.93 10.90 -3.42
C PRO A 229 14.59 9.66 -4.03
N MET A 230 15.52 9.85 -4.96
CA MET A 230 16.15 8.74 -5.68
C MET A 230 17.08 7.89 -4.83
N GLU A 231 17.96 8.52 -4.03
CA GLU A 231 18.84 7.79 -3.12
C GLU A 231 18.04 7.17 -1.96
N PHE A 232 16.98 7.84 -1.53
CA PHE A 232 16.05 7.28 -0.56
C PHE A 232 15.35 6.02 -1.12
N ALA A 233 14.89 6.06 -2.37
CA ALA A 233 14.33 4.87 -3.02
C ALA A 233 15.35 3.73 -3.12
N ARG A 234 16.59 4.02 -3.53
CA ARG A 234 17.67 3.02 -3.60
C ARG A 234 18.00 2.39 -2.24
N LYS A 235 17.83 3.14 -1.17
CA LYS A 235 18.08 2.64 0.19
C LYS A 235 17.03 1.63 0.64
N TYR A 236 15.76 1.85 0.33
CA TYR A 236 14.65 1.11 0.92
C TYR A 236 13.98 0.11 -0.01
N LEU A 237 14.10 0.27 -1.31
CA LEU A 237 13.48 -0.61 -2.28
C LEU A 237 14.49 -1.61 -2.87
N PRO A 238 14.09 -2.87 -3.12
CA PRO A 238 14.92 -3.83 -3.81
C PRO A 238 15.32 -3.35 -5.22
N ALA A 239 16.56 -3.64 -5.64
CA ALA A 239 17.10 -3.17 -6.91
C ALA A 239 16.26 -3.57 -8.13
N ASN A 240 15.62 -4.74 -8.11
CA ASN A 240 14.74 -5.20 -9.16
C ASN A 240 13.43 -4.41 -9.30
N MET A 241 13.04 -3.66 -8.26
CA MET A 241 11.89 -2.75 -8.32
C MET A 241 12.26 -1.35 -8.82
N ILE A 242 13.54 -1.03 -8.79
CA ILE A 242 14.09 0.27 -9.23
C ILE A 242 14.60 0.17 -10.67
N ALA A 243 14.71 -1.06 -11.22
CA ALA A 243 15.31 -1.29 -12.53
C ALA A 243 14.59 -0.56 -13.67
N ASP A 244 15.39 -0.01 -14.53
CA ASP A 244 15.18 0.40 -15.94
C ASP A 244 13.77 0.92 -16.33
N GLY A 245 13.50 2.17 -16.09
CA GLY A 245 12.35 2.89 -16.62
C GLY A 245 11.52 3.63 -15.58
N VAL A 246 11.49 3.17 -14.32
CA VAL A 246 10.84 3.89 -13.22
C VAL A 246 11.63 5.16 -12.89
N LEU A 247 12.96 5.08 -12.98
CA LEU A 247 13.87 6.22 -12.77
C LEU A 247 13.95 7.18 -13.95
N ALA A 248 13.44 6.80 -15.13
CA ALA A 248 13.44 7.68 -16.30
C ALA A 248 12.45 8.85 -16.20
N GLN A 249 11.59 8.85 -15.17
CA GLN A 249 10.64 9.93 -14.86
C GLN A 249 10.96 10.57 -13.51
N GLU A 250 12.21 10.86 -13.27
CA GLU A 250 12.75 11.33 -11.98
C GLU A 250 11.96 12.49 -11.37
N ASP A 251 11.56 13.48 -12.18
CA ASP A 251 10.80 14.64 -11.71
C ASP A 251 9.40 14.26 -11.20
N ILE A 252 8.71 13.36 -11.90
CA ILE A 252 7.35 12.91 -11.53
C ILE A 252 7.42 12.08 -10.25
N LEU A 253 8.39 11.18 -10.18
CA LEU A 253 8.58 10.32 -9.01
C LEU A 253 8.99 11.11 -7.79
N SER A 254 9.90 12.08 -7.96
CA SER A 254 10.34 12.96 -6.88
C SER A 254 9.17 13.73 -6.30
N ASN A 255 8.32 14.34 -7.14
CA ASN A 255 7.14 15.06 -6.68
C ASN A 255 6.17 14.16 -5.92
N SER A 256 5.89 12.96 -6.44
CA SER A 256 5.00 11.98 -5.79
C SER A 256 5.51 11.56 -4.41
N MET A 257 6.83 11.35 -4.27
CA MET A 257 7.43 10.99 -2.99
C MET A 257 7.41 12.15 -1.98
N TYR A 258 7.59 13.40 -2.45
CA TYR A 258 7.42 14.57 -1.59
C TYR A 258 5.97 14.74 -1.12
N GLU A 259 4.99 14.49 -2.00
CA GLU A 259 3.56 14.48 -1.61
C GLU A 259 3.31 13.40 -0.55
N GLY A 260 3.82 12.19 -0.73
CA GLY A 260 3.74 11.13 0.26
C GLY A 260 4.38 11.49 1.60
N ALA A 261 5.54 12.13 1.58
CA ALA A 261 6.19 12.61 2.80
C ALA A 261 5.39 13.71 3.51
N ARG A 262 4.77 14.63 2.77
CA ARG A 262 3.86 15.63 3.35
C ARG A 262 2.65 14.97 3.98
N LEU A 263 2.08 13.96 3.34
CA LEU A 263 0.92 13.23 3.86
C LEU A 263 1.20 12.57 5.21
N VAL A 264 2.40 12.02 5.41
CA VAL A 264 2.80 11.38 6.67
C VAL A 264 3.34 12.34 7.72
N GLN A 265 3.53 13.60 7.37
CA GLN A 265 4.24 14.58 8.22
C GLN A 265 3.56 14.77 9.59
N ASP A 266 2.24 14.85 9.62
CA ASP A 266 1.49 15.00 10.87
C ASP A 266 1.65 13.80 11.80
N VAL A 267 1.77 12.60 11.24
CA VAL A 267 2.05 11.38 11.99
C VAL A 267 3.52 11.32 12.36
N ALA A 268 4.42 11.68 11.45
CA ALA A 268 5.86 11.68 11.65
C ALA A 268 6.31 12.60 12.79
N TYR A 269 5.59 13.68 13.02
CA TYR A 269 5.87 14.67 14.08
C TYR A 269 4.82 14.68 15.20
N CYS A 270 4.22 13.52 15.47
CA CYS A 270 3.34 13.35 16.61
C CYS A 270 4.09 13.63 17.93
N ILE A 271 3.40 14.23 18.91
CA ILE A 271 4.01 14.72 20.18
C ILE A 271 4.82 13.65 20.88
N ASP A 272 4.38 12.39 20.86
CA ASP A 272 5.02 11.29 21.57
C ASP A 272 6.30 10.74 20.92
N TRP A 273 6.64 11.22 19.71
CA TRP A 273 7.88 10.81 19.04
C TRP A 273 9.10 11.65 19.45
N GLY A 274 8.94 12.66 20.29
CA GLY A 274 9.92 13.71 20.52
C GLY A 274 9.84 14.79 19.42
N ASN A 275 10.17 16.02 19.76
CA ASN A 275 10.12 17.18 18.84
C ASN A 275 11.33 17.21 17.90
N PRO A 276 11.34 16.51 16.75
CA PRO A 276 12.35 16.78 15.74
C PRO A 276 12.10 18.17 15.13
N PRO A 277 13.14 18.87 14.69
CA PRO A 277 12.96 20.14 14.00
C PRO A 277 12.09 19.94 12.75
N PRO A 278 11.26 20.92 12.36
CA PRO A 278 10.48 20.82 11.14
C PRO A 278 11.42 20.54 9.96
N VAL A 279 11.08 19.55 9.16
CA VAL A 279 11.81 19.28 7.92
C VAL A 279 11.48 20.40 6.96
N VAL A 280 12.47 21.21 6.62
CA VAL A 280 12.40 22.10 5.47
C VAL A 280 12.58 21.20 4.26
N ILE A 281 11.46 20.85 3.58
CA ILE A 281 11.52 20.21 2.27
C ILE A 281 12.20 21.25 1.35
N PRO A 282 13.40 20.97 0.80
CA PRO A 282 14.03 21.89 -0.10
C PRO A 282 13.12 22.10 -1.30
N ASN A 283 12.82 23.36 -1.60
CA ASN A 283 11.99 23.78 -2.70
C ASN A 283 10.51 23.36 -2.61
N GLU A 284 9.74 24.02 -1.72
CA GLU A 284 8.58 24.65 -2.30
C GLU A 284 9.12 25.58 -3.42
N VAL A 285 9.27 25.06 -4.62
CA VAL A 285 8.98 25.88 -5.78
C VAL A 285 7.58 26.38 -5.45
N GLU A 286 7.46 27.65 -5.08
CA GLU A 286 6.20 28.34 -5.18
C GLU A 286 5.74 28.08 -6.63
N ASN A 287 4.98 27.01 -6.80
CA ASN A 287 4.08 26.93 -7.93
C ASN A 287 3.15 28.10 -7.63
N PRO A 288 3.30 29.23 -8.34
CA PRO A 288 2.39 30.32 -8.14
C PRO A 288 1.01 29.70 -8.29
N ALA A 289 0.17 29.90 -7.29
CA ALA A 289 -1.20 29.38 -7.30
C ALA A 289 -1.71 29.64 -8.72
N PRO A 290 -2.27 28.61 -9.39
CA PRO A 290 -2.72 28.77 -10.77
C PRO A 290 -3.49 30.07 -10.83
N ASP A 291 -3.12 30.96 -11.74
CA ASP A 291 -3.90 32.18 -11.96
C ASP A 291 -5.29 31.77 -12.46
N TRP A 292 -6.15 31.51 -11.49
CA TRP A 292 -7.51 31.03 -11.73
C TRP A 292 -8.32 32.01 -12.56
N GLU A 293 -8.04 33.31 -12.47
CA GLU A 293 -8.67 34.31 -13.33
C GLU A 293 -8.27 34.08 -14.80
N ARG A 294 -7.00 33.77 -15.06
CA ARG A 294 -6.54 33.42 -16.40
C ARG A 294 -7.12 32.10 -16.88
N VAL A 295 -7.16 31.07 -16.01
CA VAL A 295 -7.76 29.76 -16.35
C VAL A 295 -9.25 29.92 -16.67
N PHE A 296 -10.00 30.70 -15.88
CA PHE A 296 -11.41 30.96 -16.13
C PHE A 296 -11.62 31.82 -17.38
N HIS A 297 -10.74 32.78 -17.67
CA HIS A 297 -10.79 33.60 -18.88
C HIS A 297 -10.55 32.76 -20.14
N ASP A 298 -9.57 31.83 -20.10
CA ASP A 298 -9.29 30.90 -21.20
C ASP A 298 -10.42 29.86 -21.40
N LEU A 299 -11.09 29.45 -20.34
CA LEU A 299 -12.26 28.57 -20.42
C LEU A 299 -13.51 29.32 -20.93
N ALA A 300 -13.71 30.55 -20.52
CA ALA A 300 -14.81 31.40 -21.00
C ALA A 300 -14.65 31.86 -22.46
N GLY A 301 -13.41 31.92 -22.94
CA GLY A 301 -13.08 32.28 -24.33
C GLY A 301 -13.17 31.12 -25.34
N ARG A 302 -13.31 29.87 -24.86
CA ARG A 302 -13.56 28.73 -25.75
C ARG A 302 -15.01 28.70 -26.16
N ASP A 303 -15.25 29.09 -27.41
CA ASP A 303 -16.54 29.04 -28.06
C ASP A 303 -17.09 27.59 -28.04
N LEU A 304 -18.06 27.34 -27.17
CA LEU A 304 -18.75 26.04 -27.07
C LEU A 304 -19.75 25.78 -28.18
N ARG A 305 -19.70 26.54 -29.27
CA ARG A 305 -20.60 26.43 -30.43
C ARG A 305 -20.23 25.33 -31.44
N GLY A 306 -19.57 24.27 -30.97
CA GLY A 306 -19.10 23.16 -31.83
C GLY A 306 -19.57 21.75 -31.39
N ILE A 307 -20.58 21.63 -30.54
CA ILE A 307 -21.17 20.34 -30.17
C ILE A 307 -22.67 20.39 -30.36
N GLU A 308 -23.09 20.60 -31.62
CA GLU A 308 -24.37 20.20 -32.14
C GLU A 308 -24.11 19.67 -33.55
N GLU A 309 -23.98 18.32 -33.66
CA GLU A 309 -24.50 17.47 -34.73
C GLU A 309 -24.21 16.00 -34.38
#